data_68c206a99516b1a6344a362eb05cb41f
#
_entry.id   68c206a99516b1a6344a362eb05cb41f
#
_cell.length_a   1.000
_cell.length_b   1.000
_cell.length_c   1.000
_cell.angle_alpha   90.00
_cell.angle_beta   90.00
_cell.angle_gamma   90.00
#
_symmetry.space_group_name_H-M   'P 1'
#
loop_
_entity.id
_entity.type
_entity.pdbx_description
1 polymer ?
#
loop_
_entity_poly.entity_id
_entity_poly.type
_entity_poly.pdbx_seq_one_letter_code
_entity_poly.pdbx_strand_id
1 'polypeptide(L)'
;MVYVNGKLIRKKLFLMVDTETFGGFDAPICYDIGFAVVDKTGKVYAQYSFVVRDTFIGMAEQAATAYYANKFPQYHEDIRSGKRKCLPFYLIRHIANTLLSKYNISNVVAHNAKFDCTSLNNTARLLGYSS
;
A
#
# COMPACT_ATOMS: atom_id res chain seq x y z
N MET A 1 -2.11 -9.51 22.24
CA MET A 1 -0.67 -9.65 22.45
C MET A 1 -0.06 -10.36 21.25
N VAL A 2 1.11 -9.95 20.85
CA VAL A 2 1.79 -10.50 19.68
C VAL A 2 3.31 -10.52 19.93
N TYR A 3 4.02 -11.51 19.37
CA TYR A 3 5.48 -11.57 19.41
C TYR A 3 6.08 -10.89 18.19
N VAL A 4 7.04 -10.01 18.42
CA VAL A 4 7.81 -9.34 17.37
C VAL A 4 9.29 -9.50 17.69
N ASN A 5 10.04 -10.12 16.78
CA ASN A 5 11.47 -10.42 16.97
C ASN A 5 11.73 -11.13 18.31
N GLY A 6 10.88 -12.11 18.65
CA GLY A 6 10.98 -12.85 19.89
C GLY A 6 10.51 -12.13 21.15
N LYS A 7 10.05 -10.89 21.03
CA LYS A 7 9.54 -10.08 22.14
C LYS A 7 8.02 -10.04 22.15
N LEU A 8 7.42 -10.20 23.33
CA LEU A 8 5.98 -10.08 23.50
C LEU A 8 5.58 -8.60 23.51
N ILE A 9 4.74 -8.20 22.56
CA ILE A 9 4.18 -6.86 22.47
C ILE A 9 2.77 -6.89 23.03
N ARG A 10 2.55 -6.14 24.11
CA ARG A 10 1.24 -6.07 24.79
C ARG A 10 0.37 -4.91 24.32
N LYS A 11 0.94 -4.03 23.48
CA LYS A 11 0.23 -2.86 22.97
C LYS A 11 -0.64 -3.24 21.79
N LYS A 12 -1.75 -2.50 21.63
CA LYS A 12 -2.59 -2.61 20.44
C LYS A 12 -1.83 -2.02 19.25
N LEU A 13 -1.82 -2.75 18.15
CA LEU A 13 -1.16 -2.36 16.90
C LEU A 13 -2.18 -2.02 15.83
N PHE A 14 -1.79 -1.13 14.93
CA PHE A 14 -2.60 -0.67 13.81
C PHE A 14 -1.80 -0.83 12.52
N LEU A 15 -2.49 -1.08 11.42
CA LEU A 15 -1.87 -1.01 10.10
C LEU A 15 -2.21 0.35 9.50
N MET A 16 -1.20 1.20 9.31
CA MET A 16 -1.35 2.44 8.56
C MET A 16 -1.12 2.17 7.09
N VAL A 17 -2.00 2.74 6.26
CA VAL A 17 -1.94 2.59 4.80
C VAL A 17 -1.93 3.97 4.16
N ASP A 18 -1.08 4.15 3.16
CA ASP A 18 -1.03 5.37 2.36
C ASP A 18 -0.93 4.98 0.88
N THR A 19 -1.71 5.64 0.03
CA THR A 19 -1.75 5.34 -1.40
C THR A 19 -1.47 6.57 -2.24
N GLU A 20 -0.83 6.36 -3.40
CA GLU A 20 -0.78 7.33 -4.49
C GLU A 20 -1.61 6.79 -5.65
N THR A 21 -2.35 7.66 -6.33
CA THR A 21 -3.37 7.23 -7.29
C THR A 21 -3.33 8.05 -8.59
N PHE A 22 -3.93 7.48 -9.62
CA PHE A 22 -4.35 8.21 -10.82
C PHE A 22 -5.87 8.04 -11.00
N GLY A 23 -6.47 8.77 -11.94
CA GLY A 23 -7.92 8.70 -12.20
C GLY A 23 -8.76 9.71 -11.42
N GLY A 24 -8.13 10.65 -10.75
CA GLY A 24 -8.81 11.72 -10.01
C GLY A 24 -9.55 11.23 -8.77
N PHE A 25 -10.47 12.07 -8.26
CA PHE A 25 -11.22 11.74 -7.05
C PHE A 25 -12.41 10.82 -7.31
N ASP A 26 -12.93 10.78 -8.55
CA ASP A 26 -14.12 10.01 -8.89
C ASP A 26 -13.85 8.51 -9.03
N ALA A 27 -12.70 8.16 -9.61
CA ALA A 27 -12.34 6.75 -9.83
C ALA A 27 -10.84 6.54 -9.60
N PRO A 28 -10.36 6.77 -8.36
CA PRO A 28 -8.93 6.64 -8.07
C PRO A 28 -8.47 5.18 -8.17
N ILE A 29 -7.33 4.97 -8.84
CA ILE A 29 -6.66 3.69 -9.00
C ILE A 29 -5.28 3.80 -8.36
N CYS A 30 -4.95 2.86 -7.49
CA CYS A 30 -3.69 2.86 -6.74
C CYS A 30 -2.53 2.37 -7.61
N TYR A 31 -1.43 3.13 -7.64
CA TYR A 31 -0.19 2.71 -8.28
C TYR A 31 0.98 2.61 -7.29
N ASP A 32 0.85 3.17 -6.09
CA ASP A 32 1.87 3.15 -5.06
C ASP A 32 1.19 3.01 -3.71
N ILE A 33 1.70 2.12 -2.86
CA ILE A 33 1.10 1.84 -1.57
C ILE A 33 2.18 1.65 -0.50
N GLY A 34 1.98 2.30 0.64
CA GLY A 34 2.81 2.13 1.82
C GLY A 34 2.03 1.50 2.97
N PHE A 35 2.71 0.65 3.74
CA PHE A 35 2.19 0.04 4.96
C PHE A 35 3.13 0.31 6.12
N ALA A 36 2.57 0.61 7.29
CA ALA A 36 3.34 0.66 8.53
C ALA A 36 2.54 0.04 9.66
N VAL A 37 3.19 -0.84 10.43
CA VAL A 37 2.62 -1.38 11.66
C VAL A 37 3.08 -0.48 12.79
N VAL A 38 2.13 0.16 13.47
CA VAL A 38 2.41 1.18 14.49
C VAL A 38 1.56 0.95 15.74
N ASP A 39 2.02 1.47 16.87
CA ASP A 39 1.21 1.53 18.09
C ASP A 39 0.60 2.93 18.28
N LYS A 40 -0.14 3.12 19.37
CA LYS A 40 -0.79 4.40 19.70
C LYS A 40 0.19 5.58 19.81
N THR A 41 1.44 5.30 20.16
CA THR A 41 2.46 6.34 20.34
C THR A 41 3.14 6.73 19.02
N GLY A 42 2.85 6.01 17.93
CA GLY A 42 3.49 6.21 16.64
C GLY A 42 4.79 5.42 16.45
N LYS A 43 5.14 4.55 17.40
CA LYS A 43 6.30 3.67 17.22
C LYS A 43 6.03 2.71 16.07
N VAL A 44 7.01 2.59 15.15
CA VAL A 44 6.93 1.74 13.96
C VAL A 44 7.60 0.40 14.26
N TYR A 45 6.87 -0.69 14.03
CA TYR A 45 7.34 -2.06 14.21
C TYR A 45 7.72 -2.73 12.89
N ALA A 46 7.08 -2.32 11.79
CA ALA A 46 7.39 -2.77 10.45
C ALA A 46 6.93 -1.72 9.45
N GLN A 47 7.63 -1.61 8.31
CA GLN A 47 7.28 -0.63 7.29
C GLN A 47 7.65 -1.17 5.92
N TYR A 48 6.72 -1.06 4.96
CA TYR A 48 6.89 -1.51 3.59
C TYR A 48 6.29 -0.52 2.62
N SER A 49 6.84 -0.48 1.42
CA SER A 49 6.34 0.38 0.35
C SER A 49 6.53 -0.33 -0.98
N PHE A 50 5.49 -0.36 -1.81
CA PHE A 50 5.50 -1.07 -3.09
C PHE A 50 4.87 -0.24 -4.19
N VAL A 51 5.43 -0.34 -5.38
CA VAL A 51 4.78 0.14 -6.60
C VAL A 51 3.92 -1.00 -7.15
N VAL A 52 2.69 -0.72 -7.54
CA VAL A 52 1.75 -1.72 -8.05
C VAL A 52 2.03 -1.95 -9.54
N ARG A 53 2.58 -3.13 -9.86
CA ARG A 53 2.97 -3.44 -11.24
C ARG A 53 1.80 -3.41 -12.22
N ASP A 54 0.65 -3.96 -11.83
CA ASP A 54 -0.54 -4.06 -12.70
C ASP A 54 -1.04 -2.71 -13.19
N THR A 55 -0.87 -1.67 -12.38
CA THR A 55 -1.38 -0.33 -12.66
C THR A 55 -0.28 0.63 -13.13
N PHE A 56 0.85 0.66 -12.43
CA PHE A 56 1.94 1.57 -12.78
C PHE A 56 2.57 1.23 -14.13
N ILE A 57 2.83 -0.06 -14.37
CA ILE A 57 3.41 -0.55 -15.62
C ILE A 57 2.31 -0.98 -16.59
N GLY A 58 1.36 -1.80 -16.10
CA GLY A 58 0.30 -2.38 -16.94
C GLY A 58 -0.70 -1.37 -17.48
N MET A 59 -0.84 -0.22 -16.83
CA MET A 59 -1.73 0.87 -17.25
C MET A 59 -0.96 2.19 -17.40
N ALA A 60 0.20 2.12 -18.04
CA ALA A 60 1.15 3.25 -18.09
C ALA A 60 0.56 4.52 -18.69
N GLU A 61 -0.31 4.41 -19.71
CA GLU A 61 -0.96 5.59 -20.31
C GLU A 61 -1.86 6.30 -19.32
N GLN A 62 -2.70 5.52 -18.60
CA GLN A 62 -3.59 6.06 -17.59
C GLN A 62 -2.79 6.61 -16.40
N ALA A 63 -1.74 5.90 -15.99
CA ALA A 63 -0.88 6.33 -14.88
C ALA A 63 -0.19 7.66 -15.18
N ALA A 64 0.13 7.93 -16.44
CA ALA A 64 0.76 9.21 -16.86
C ALA A 64 -0.12 10.43 -16.58
N THR A 65 -1.42 10.25 -16.29
CA THR A 65 -2.33 11.33 -15.91
C THR A 65 -2.29 11.65 -14.42
N ALA A 66 -1.52 10.92 -13.61
CA ALA A 66 -1.45 11.13 -12.18
C ALA A 66 -0.93 12.52 -11.83
N TYR A 67 -1.41 13.05 -10.70
CA TYR A 67 -0.97 14.35 -10.20
C TYR A 67 0.55 14.41 -10.01
N TYR A 68 1.15 13.32 -9.54
CA TYR A 68 2.60 13.22 -9.31
C TYR A 68 3.35 12.51 -10.43
N ALA A 69 2.81 12.49 -11.67
CA ALA A 69 3.45 11.82 -12.80
C ALA A 69 4.87 12.35 -13.09
N ASN A 70 5.16 13.60 -12.73
CA ASN A 70 6.49 14.20 -12.86
C ASN A 70 7.55 13.47 -12.03
N LYS A 71 7.16 12.67 -11.04
CA LYS A 71 8.08 11.85 -10.22
C LYS A 71 8.34 10.47 -10.82
N PHE A 72 7.64 10.08 -11.88
CA PHE A 72 7.74 8.73 -12.46
C PHE A 72 9.13 8.39 -13.01
N PRO A 73 9.91 9.32 -13.60
CA PRO A 73 11.29 8.99 -13.96
C PRO A 73 12.11 8.48 -12.77
N GLN A 74 11.94 9.07 -11.59
CA GLN A 74 12.59 8.60 -10.37
C GLN A 74 12.05 7.24 -9.93
N TYR A 75 10.74 6.99 -10.08
CA TYR A 75 10.13 5.69 -9.80
C TYR A 75 10.79 4.60 -10.65
N HIS A 76 10.92 4.82 -11.96
CA HIS A 76 11.54 3.84 -12.86
C HIS A 76 12.98 3.58 -12.49
N GLU A 77 13.75 4.60 -12.14
CA GLU A 77 15.13 4.45 -11.71
C GLU A 77 15.23 3.65 -10.40
N ASP A 78 14.37 3.94 -9.43
CA ASP A 78 14.35 3.26 -8.14
C ASP A 78 13.97 1.78 -8.30
N ILE A 79 13.05 1.47 -9.20
CA ILE A 79 12.68 0.09 -9.52
C ILE A 79 13.85 -0.62 -10.19
N ARG A 80 14.46 0.02 -11.18
CA ARG A 80 15.61 -0.55 -11.93
C ARG A 80 16.79 -0.85 -11.01
N SER A 81 17.08 0.05 -10.09
CA SER A 81 18.24 -0.08 -9.17
C SER A 81 17.94 -1.01 -7.98
N GLY A 82 16.69 -1.44 -7.79
CA GLY A 82 16.29 -2.25 -6.64
C GLY A 82 15.98 -1.47 -5.38
N LYS A 83 16.06 -0.14 -5.43
CA LYS A 83 15.73 0.71 -4.28
C LYS A 83 14.25 0.61 -3.89
N ARG A 84 13.36 0.44 -4.90
CA ARG A 84 11.94 0.19 -4.69
C ARG A 84 11.51 -1.09 -5.39
N LYS A 85 10.56 -1.80 -4.78
CA LYS A 85 10.00 -3.03 -5.34
C LYS A 85 8.70 -2.73 -6.07
N CYS A 86 8.61 -3.24 -7.30
CA CYS A 86 7.40 -3.19 -8.11
C CYS A 86 6.81 -4.60 -8.13
N LEU A 87 5.68 -4.78 -7.47
CA LEU A 87 5.08 -6.09 -7.25
C LEU A 87 3.66 -6.15 -7.81
N PRO A 88 3.19 -7.34 -8.20
CA PRO A 88 1.80 -7.50 -8.60
C PRO A 88 0.86 -7.28 -7.42
N PHE A 89 -0.32 -6.78 -7.70
CA PHE A 89 -1.30 -6.40 -6.68
C PHE A 89 -1.69 -7.59 -5.79
N TYR A 90 -1.82 -8.79 -6.36
CA TYR A 90 -2.17 -9.98 -5.55
C TYR A 90 -1.14 -10.25 -4.47
N LEU A 91 0.13 -10.03 -4.77
CA LEU A 91 1.23 -10.25 -3.81
C LEU A 91 1.22 -9.17 -2.73
N ILE A 92 0.95 -7.91 -3.11
CA ILE A 92 0.83 -6.80 -2.15
C ILE A 92 -0.32 -7.07 -1.18
N ARG A 93 -1.48 -7.55 -1.68
CA ARG A 93 -2.60 -7.95 -0.83
C ARG A 93 -2.23 -9.07 0.13
N HIS A 94 -1.50 -10.06 -0.37
CA HIS A 94 -1.01 -11.17 0.46
C HIS A 94 -0.10 -10.67 1.58
N ILE A 95 0.81 -9.76 1.27
CA ILE A 95 1.71 -9.16 2.27
C ILE A 95 0.90 -8.40 3.32
N ALA A 96 -0.06 -7.59 2.90
CA ALA A 96 -0.93 -6.85 3.82
C ALA A 96 -1.68 -7.80 4.77
N ASN A 97 -2.28 -8.86 4.23
CA ASN A 97 -3.00 -9.86 5.03
C ASN A 97 -2.07 -10.60 5.99
N THR A 98 -0.84 -10.88 5.55
CA THR A 98 0.18 -11.50 6.41
C THR A 98 0.54 -10.59 7.59
N LEU A 99 0.66 -9.28 7.36
CA LEU A 99 0.92 -8.30 8.42
C LEU A 99 -0.24 -8.25 9.43
N LEU A 100 -1.48 -8.22 8.93
CA LEU A 100 -2.67 -8.23 9.80
C LEU A 100 -2.68 -9.45 10.71
N SER A 101 -2.36 -10.62 10.17
CA SER A 101 -2.34 -11.87 10.92
C SER A 101 -1.15 -11.93 11.89
N LYS A 102 0.07 -11.64 11.39
CA LYS A 102 1.29 -11.73 12.18
C LYS A 102 1.26 -10.82 13.42
N TYR A 103 0.73 -9.61 13.28
CA TYR A 103 0.69 -8.61 14.34
C TYR A 103 -0.67 -8.56 15.05
N ASN A 104 -1.57 -9.47 14.71
CA ASN A 104 -2.93 -9.55 15.27
C ASN A 104 -3.66 -8.19 15.19
N ILE A 105 -3.67 -7.60 14.00
CA ILE A 105 -4.24 -6.27 13.77
C ILE A 105 -5.69 -6.39 13.35
N SER A 106 -6.58 -5.65 14.02
CA SER A 106 -8.00 -5.56 13.67
C SER A 106 -8.39 -4.22 13.06
N ASN A 107 -7.52 -3.21 13.13
CA ASN A 107 -7.82 -1.86 12.67
C ASN A 107 -6.81 -1.41 11.62
N VAL A 108 -7.32 -1.03 10.46
CA VAL A 108 -6.56 -0.37 9.40
C VAL A 108 -6.87 1.12 9.46
N VAL A 109 -5.84 1.96 9.46
CA VAL A 109 -5.98 3.40 9.52
C VAL A 109 -5.25 4.07 8.36
N ALA A 110 -5.73 5.23 7.93
CA ALA A 110 -5.13 5.99 6.85
C ALA A 110 -5.38 7.49 7.09
N HIS A 111 -4.51 8.34 6.53
CA HIS A 111 -4.66 9.79 6.65
C HIS A 111 -5.99 10.26 6.04
N ASN A 112 -6.39 9.70 4.90
CA ASN A 112 -7.68 9.92 4.29
C ASN A 112 -8.33 8.56 4.01
N ALA A 113 -8.84 7.93 5.07
CA ALA A 113 -9.28 6.53 5.03
C ALA A 113 -10.34 6.26 3.96
N LYS A 114 -11.30 7.18 3.76
CA LYS A 114 -12.33 7.02 2.74
C LYS A 114 -11.74 6.98 1.34
N PHE A 115 -10.81 7.88 1.03
CA PHE A 115 -10.15 7.95 -0.26
C PHE A 115 -9.25 6.72 -0.50
N ASP A 116 -8.43 6.37 0.47
CA ASP A 116 -7.51 5.22 0.34
C ASP A 116 -8.30 3.92 0.20
N CYS A 117 -9.35 3.73 0.98
CA CYS A 117 -10.22 2.57 0.88
C CYS A 117 -10.89 2.49 -0.49
N THR A 118 -11.42 3.61 -0.99
CA THR A 118 -12.04 3.70 -2.32
C THR A 118 -11.04 3.35 -3.41
N SER A 119 -9.81 3.87 -3.35
CA SER A 119 -8.79 3.58 -4.35
C SER A 119 -8.41 2.11 -4.38
N LEU A 120 -8.26 1.48 -3.22
CA LEU A 120 -7.91 0.06 -3.12
C LEU A 120 -9.06 -0.82 -3.61
N ASN A 121 -10.30 -0.50 -3.28
CA ASN A 121 -11.47 -1.25 -3.75
C ASN A 121 -11.64 -1.11 -5.26
N ASN A 122 -11.46 0.08 -5.82
CA ASN A 122 -11.51 0.31 -7.26
C ASN A 122 -10.43 -0.48 -7.98
N THR A 123 -9.21 -0.48 -7.44
CA THR A 123 -8.09 -1.22 -8.01
C THR A 123 -8.37 -2.72 -7.99
N ALA A 124 -8.86 -3.24 -6.86
CA ALA A 124 -9.21 -4.65 -6.73
C ALA A 124 -10.28 -5.05 -7.77
N ARG A 125 -11.34 -4.26 -7.91
CA ARG A 125 -12.41 -4.54 -8.88
C ARG A 125 -11.92 -4.48 -10.32
N LEU A 126 -11.10 -3.46 -10.65
CA LEU A 126 -10.53 -3.32 -11.98
C LEU A 126 -9.69 -4.55 -12.37
N LEU A 127 -8.94 -5.08 -11.43
CA LEU A 127 -8.05 -6.23 -11.64
C LEU A 127 -8.75 -7.58 -11.44
N GLY A 128 -10.06 -7.58 -11.18
CA GLY A 128 -10.86 -8.81 -11.06
C GLY A 128 -10.84 -9.47 -9.69
N TYR A 129 -10.41 -8.76 -8.64
CA TYR A 129 -10.46 -9.26 -7.26
C TYR A 129 -11.74 -8.83 -6.56
N SER A 130 -12.14 -9.59 -5.54
CA SER A 130 -13.20 -9.15 -4.64
C SER A 130 -12.69 -8.02 -3.74
N SER A 131 -13.52 -7.04 -3.52
CA SER A 131 -13.20 -5.88 -2.68
C SER A 131 -13.31 -6.20 -1.17
#